data_9e099f2c912c34e5602cc4696a03b3eb
#
_entry.id   9e099f2c912c34e5602cc4696a03b3eb
#
_cell.length_a   1.000
_cell.length_b   1.000
_cell.length_c   1.000
_cell.angle_alpha   90.00
_cell.angle_beta   90.00
_cell.angle_gamma   90.00
#
_symmetry.space_group_name_H-M   'P 1'
#
loop_
_entity.id
_entity.type
_entity.pdbx_description
1 polymer ?
#
loop_
_entity_poly.entity_id
_entity_poly.type
_entity_poly.pdbx_seq_one_letter_code
_entity_poly.pdbx_strand_id
1 'polypeptide(L)'
;MTVPANSSAAPQTSLWEDFIDIFTSPSEVFRRRENSGFGMQLLIVTVLFAIIVLGTKSLVQPVFDAEMARQTAQVLKAHPEITADQINKQMSMGAKLAPIFIIVAIPISILLTGLVLWVVGKIFESKQMARTAIMVATYAFVPRIVGTVVGAIIAYFSNPDRLTGAARITVSLGQFLDPDKTSPVLMALLTRVDLFTLWQTALLAIGLQVTGKVSKSSSYIAAALVWLIGALPAVLGALRR
;
A
#
# COMPACT_ATOMS: atom_id res chain seq x y z
N MET A 1 54.27 2.35 24.41
CA MET A 1 53.16 3.32 24.15
C MET A 1 52.28 2.75 23.07
N THR A 2 51.17 2.15 23.44
CA THR A 2 50.18 1.61 22.50
C THR A 2 49.16 2.71 22.24
N VAL A 3 49.10 3.20 21.00
CA VAL A 3 48.07 4.12 20.51
C VAL A 3 46.76 3.36 20.48
N PRO A 4 45.68 3.83 21.14
CA PRO A 4 44.38 3.18 21.01
C PRO A 4 43.86 3.40 19.59
N ALA A 5 43.57 2.31 18.90
CA ALA A 5 42.88 2.35 17.61
C ALA A 5 41.50 3.03 17.80
N ASN A 6 41.40 4.23 17.28
CA ASN A 6 40.14 4.96 17.21
C ASN A 6 39.23 4.18 16.28
N SER A 7 38.35 3.35 16.82
CA SER A 7 37.27 2.72 16.06
C SER A 7 36.31 3.83 15.62
N SER A 8 36.56 4.39 14.44
CA SER A 8 35.59 5.26 13.77
C SER A 8 34.31 4.43 13.54
N ALA A 9 33.32 4.59 14.44
CA ALA A 9 31.99 4.10 14.22
C ALA A 9 31.53 4.64 12.87
N ALA A 10 31.21 3.76 11.92
CA ALA A 10 30.66 4.16 10.64
C ALA A 10 29.49 5.13 10.88
N PRO A 11 29.39 6.24 10.15
CA PRO A 11 28.36 7.23 10.36
C PRO A 11 27.00 6.51 10.31
N GLN A 12 26.22 6.62 11.40
CA GLN A 12 24.89 6.06 11.45
C GLN A 12 24.04 6.87 10.46
N THR A 13 23.76 6.26 9.30
CA THR A 13 22.84 6.83 8.31
C THR A 13 21.52 7.22 8.97
N SER A 14 21.05 8.43 8.68
CA SER A 14 19.81 8.95 9.24
C SER A 14 18.60 8.15 8.71
N LEU A 15 17.48 8.16 9.43
CA LEU A 15 16.24 7.52 8.94
C LEU A 15 15.77 8.14 7.64
N TRP A 16 16.04 9.43 7.42
CA TRP A 16 15.64 10.14 6.19
C TRP A 16 16.42 9.65 4.97
N GLU A 17 17.70 9.38 5.13
CA GLU A 17 18.52 8.77 4.07
C GLU A 17 17.96 7.40 3.67
N ASP A 18 17.50 6.59 4.63
CA ASP A 18 16.87 5.30 4.33
C ASP A 18 15.64 5.43 3.42
N PHE A 19 14.82 6.47 3.61
CA PHE A 19 13.64 6.69 2.77
C PHE A 19 13.97 7.14 1.34
N ILE A 20 15.16 7.67 1.12
CA ILE A 20 15.68 7.97 -0.21
C ILE A 20 16.38 6.73 -0.78
N ASP A 21 17.25 6.11 0.00
CA ASP A 21 18.04 4.95 -0.40
C ASP A 21 17.19 3.72 -0.74
N ILE A 22 15.95 3.63 -0.22
CA ILE A 22 15.04 2.52 -0.55
C ILE A 22 14.72 2.45 -2.05
N PHE A 23 14.85 3.56 -2.79
CA PHE A 23 14.66 3.62 -4.23
C PHE A 23 15.89 3.23 -5.04
N THR A 24 17.08 3.46 -4.51
CA THR A 24 18.36 3.30 -5.23
C THR A 24 19.17 2.11 -4.72
N SER A 25 19.14 1.84 -3.43
CA SER A 25 19.97 0.83 -2.77
C SER A 25 19.18 0.06 -1.68
N PRO A 26 18.02 -0.55 -2.01
CA PRO A 26 17.14 -1.18 -1.03
C PRO A 26 17.83 -2.28 -0.19
N SER A 27 18.73 -3.05 -0.81
CA SER A 27 19.48 -4.09 -0.10
C SER A 27 20.34 -3.53 1.03
N GLU A 28 20.91 -2.34 0.86
CA GLU A 28 21.73 -1.69 1.90
C GLU A 28 20.85 -1.20 3.04
N VAL A 29 19.68 -0.59 2.73
CA VAL A 29 18.70 -0.17 3.75
C VAL A 29 18.29 -1.37 4.61
N PHE A 30 17.90 -2.48 4.00
CA PHE A 30 17.47 -3.67 4.73
C PHE A 30 18.60 -4.29 5.55
N ARG A 31 19.85 -4.29 5.05
CA ARG A 31 21.03 -4.81 5.76
C ARG A 31 21.34 -3.99 7.00
N ARG A 32 21.40 -2.67 6.89
CA ARG A 32 21.73 -1.79 8.02
C ARG A 32 20.61 -1.70 9.06
N ARG A 33 19.36 -1.99 8.68
CA ARG A 33 18.20 -1.98 9.59
C ARG A 33 17.75 -3.37 10.06
N GLU A 34 18.43 -4.44 9.68
CA GLU A 34 18.06 -5.83 10.01
C GLU A 34 17.80 -6.04 11.52
N ASN A 35 18.60 -5.41 12.36
CA ASN A 35 18.51 -5.52 13.83
C ASN A 35 17.81 -4.34 14.50
N SER A 36 17.33 -3.35 13.74
CA SER A 36 16.61 -2.20 14.30
C SER A 36 15.14 -2.52 14.62
N GLY A 37 14.54 -1.69 15.50
CA GLY A 37 13.10 -1.70 15.66
C GLY A 37 12.40 -1.13 14.42
N PHE A 38 11.10 -1.40 14.27
CA PHE A 38 10.28 -0.85 13.20
C PHE A 38 9.40 0.35 13.62
N GLY A 39 9.28 0.61 14.92
CA GLY A 39 8.26 1.54 15.45
C GLY A 39 8.42 2.97 14.94
N MET A 40 9.63 3.52 14.95
CA MET A 40 9.88 4.89 14.48
C MET A 40 9.66 5.02 12.98
N GLN A 41 10.13 4.06 12.18
CA GLN A 41 9.93 4.04 10.74
C GLN A 41 8.44 3.94 10.38
N LEU A 42 7.70 3.06 11.08
CA LEU A 42 6.26 2.91 10.91
C LEU A 42 5.52 4.20 11.26
N LEU A 43 5.91 4.87 12.35
CA LEU A 43 5.34 6.16 12.74
C LEU A 43 5.57 7.22 11.67
N ILE A 44 6.82 7.36 11.18
CA ILE A 44 7.17 8.33 10.14
C ILE A 44 6.36 8.07 8.86
N VAL A 45 6.32 6.81 8.40
CA VAL A 45 5.55 6.42 7.20
C VAL A 45 4.06 6.72 7.39
N THR A 46 3.49 6.42 8.55
CA THR A 46 2.08 6.69 8.86
C THR A 46 1.78 8.18 8.87
N VAL A 47 2.61 8.98 9.54
CA VAL A 47 2.44 10.44 9.61
C VAL A 47 2.60 11.09 8.24
N LEU A 48 3.63 10.69 7.49
CA LEU A 48 3.85 11.20 6.12
C LEU A 48 2.67 10.88 5.21
N PHE A 49 2.18 9.64 5.26
CA PHE A 49 1.01 9.22 4.50
C PHE A 49 -0.24 10.03 4.90
N ALA A 50 -0.46 10.22 6.21
CA ALA A 50 -1.59 11.01 6.71
C ALA A 50 -1.54 12.47 6.21
N ILE A 51 -0.37 13.10 6.24
CA ILE A 51 -0.16 14.46 5.73
C ILE A 51 -0.52 14.52 4.23
N ILE A 52 -0.07 13.55 3.45
CA ILE A 52 -0.33 13.51 2.00
C ILE A 52 -1.82 13.30 1.73
N VAL A 53 -2.46 12.32 2.39
CA VAL A 53 -3.91 12.05 2.22
C VAL A 53 -4.76 13.26 2.59
N LEU A 54 -4.45 13.92 3.71
CA LEU A 54 -5.19 15.11 4.14
C LEU A 54 -4.91 16.31 3.22
N GLY A 55 -3.65 16.49 2.81
CA GLY A 55 -3.25 17.60 1.94
C GLY A 55 -3.77 17.47 0.50
N THR A 56 -3.98 16.26 0.01
CA THR A 56 -4.49 16.01 -1.34
C THR A 56 -6.01 15.76 -1.39
N LYS A 57 -6.69 15.76 -0.24
CA LYS A 57 -8.12 15.43 -0.13
C LYS A 57 -8.99 16.19 -1.12
N SER A 58 -8.83 17.49 -1.24
CA SER A 58 -9.62 18.33 -2.14
C SER A 58 -9.42 17.98 -3.62
N LEU A 59 -8.23 17.52 -3.99
CA LEU A 59 -7.89 17.14 -5.37
C LEU A 59 -8.57 15.82 -5.78
N VAL A 60 -8.67 14.87 -4.85
CA VAL A 60 -9.23 13.54 -5.12
C VAL A 60 -10.72 13.43 -4.77
N GLN A 61 -11.29 14.43 -4.08
CA GLN A 61 -12.69 14.42 -3.66
C GLN A 61 -13.68 14.19 -4.82
N PRO A 62 -13.55 14.85 -6.01
CA PRO A 62 -14.47 14.62 -7.13
C PRO A 62 -14.49 13.16 -7.60
N VAL A 63 -13.35 12.46 -7.52
CA VAL A 63 -13.25 11.03 -7.89
C VAL A 63 -14.03 10.17 -6.91
N PHE A 64 -13.91 10.44 -5.61
CA PHE A 64 -14.65 9.71 -4.58
C PHE A 64 -16.15 10.00 -4.66
N ASP A 65 -16.55 11.23 -4.95
CA ASP A 65 -17.97 11.59 -5.12
C ASP A 65 -18.58 10.89 -6.33
N ALA A 66 -17.86 10.83 -7.47
CA ALA A 66 -18.29 10.10 -8.65
C ALA A 66 -18.42 8.57 -8.38
N GLU A 67 -17.45 7.98 -7.67
CA GLU A 67 -17.50 6.57 -7.28
C GLU A 67 -18.68 6.29 -6.34
N MET A 68 -18.92 7.17 -5.35
CA MET A 68 -20.06 7.06 -4.45
C MET A 68 -21.39 7.16 -5.20
N ALA A 69 -21.54 8.13 -6.10
CA ALA A 69 -22.75 8.28 -6.92
C ALA A 69 -23.02 7.01 -7.75
N ARG A 70 -21.98 6.44 -8.36
CA ARG A 70 -22.06 5.19 -9.12
C ARG A 70 -22.49 4.00 -8.24
N GLN A 71 -21.87 3.84 -7.06
CA GLN A 71 -22.23 2.76 -6.14
C GLN A 71 -23.67 2.92 -5.63
N THR A 72 -24.10 4.14 -5.31
CA THR A 72 -25.49 4.43 -4.92
C THR A 72 -26.46 4.02 -6.02
N ALA A 73 -26.18 4.38 -7.28
CA ALA A 73 -27.03 4.01 -8.41
C ALA A 73 -27.12 2.48 -8.61
N GLN A 74 -26.02 1.75 -8.38
CA GLN A 74 -26.03 0.29 -8.45
C GLN A 74 -26.85 -0.34 -7.31
N VAL A 75 -26.71 0.15 -6.07
CA VAL A 75 -27.50 -0.33 -4.92
C VAL A 75 -28.98 -0.09 -5.12
N LEU A 76 -29.38 1.09 -5.61
CA LEU A 76 -30.80 1.40 -5.91
C LEU A 76 -31.39 0.51 -6.99
N LYS A 77 -30.57 0.11 -7.98
CA LYS A 77 -31.04 -0.84 -9.02
C LYS A 77 -31.22 -2.26 -8.46
N ALA A 78 -30.34 -2.69 -7.55
CA ALA A 78 -30.39 -4.02 -6.94
C ALA A 78 -31.45 -4.12 -5.83
N HIS A 79 -31.73 -3.03 -5.15
CA HIS A 79 -32.61 -2.92 -3.98
C HIS A 79 -33.59 -1.75 -4.10
N PRO A 80 -34.65 -1.88 -4.96
CA PRO A 80 -35.60 -0.80 -5.18
C PRO A 80 -36.40 -0.38 -3.94
N GLU A 81 -36.40 -1.22 -2.91
CA GLU A 81 -37.06 -0.99 -1.61
C GLU A 81 -36.32 0.03 -0.75
N ILE A 82 -35.00 0.30 -1.03
CA ILE A 82 -34.20 1.23 -0.27
C ILE A 82 -34.32 2.62 -0.92
N THR A 83 -34.51 3.65 -0.09
CA THR A 83 -34.59 5.04 -0.60
C THR A 83 -33.18 5.64 -0.75
N ALA A 84 -33.03 6.55 -1.73
CA ALA A 84 -31.77 7.29 -1.91
C ALA A 84 -31.34 8.03 -0.64
N ASP A 85 -32.30 8.55 0.15
CA ASP A 85 -32.01 9.24 1.41
C ASP A 85 -31.41 8.32 2.47
N GLN A 86 -31.88 7.09 2.57
CA GLN A 86 -31.30 6.10 3.50
C GLN A 86 -29.86 5.77 3.13
N ILE A 87 -29.59 5.54 1.83
CA ILE A 87 -28.22 5.27 1.34
C ILE A 87 -27.34 6.49 1.59
N ASN A 88 -27.80 7.70 1.20
CA ASN A 88 -27.01 8.92 1.36
C ASN A 88 -26.68 9.21 2.83
N LYS A 89 -27.61 8.97 3.76
CA LYS A 89 -27.38 9.15 5.20
C LYS A 89 -26.31 8.19 5.71
N GLN A 90 -26.37 6.91 5.32
CA GLN A 90 -25.38 5.91 5.71
C GLN A 90 -24.00 6.22 5.09
N MET A 91 -23.95 6.57 3.80
CA MET A 91 -22.72 6.88 3.08
C MET A 91 -22.09 8.19 3.56
N SER A 92 -22.87 9.22 3.91
CA SER A 92 -22.35 10.50 4.41
C SER A 92 -21.63 10.35 5.74
N MET A 93 -22.10 9.46 6.61
CA MET A 93 -21.42 9.12 7.87
C MET A 93 -20.08 8.41 7.58
N GLY A 94 -20.09 7.44 6.67
CA GLY A 94 -18.87 6.76 6.22
C GLY A 94 -17.86 7.72 5.59
N ALA A 95 -18.32 8.63 4.72
CA ALA A 95 -17.45 9.61 4.07
C ALA A 95 -16.76 10.58 5.04
N LYS A 96 -17.46 11.00 6.11
CA LYS A 96 -16.86 11.85 7.16
C LYS A 96 -15.75 11.13 7.93
N LEU A 97 -15.90 9.84 8.17
CA LEU A 97 -14.95 9.02 8.91
C LEU A 97 -13.85 8.39 8.02
N ALA A 98 -14.06 8.37 6.69
CA ALA A 98 -13.15 7.74 5.75
C ALA A 98 -11.67 8.19 5.90
N PRO A 99 -11.32 9.48 6.06
CA PRO A 99 -9.94 9.88 6.27
C PRO A 99 -9.31 9.27 7.51
N ILE A 100 -10.07 9.19 8.62
CA ILE A 100 -9.60 8.60 9.87
C ILE A 100 -9.37 7.10 9.68
N PHE A 101 -10.33 6.40 9.06
CA PHE A 101 -10.20 4.97 8.76
C PHE A 101 -9.00 4.68 7.87
N ILE A 102 -8.77 5.48 6.83
CA ILE A 102 -7.62 5.33 5.93
C ILE A 102 -6.30 5.48 6.71
N ILE A 103 -6.17 6.53 7.55
CA ILE A 103 -4.97 6.78 8.34
C ILE A 103 -4.68 5.63 9.31
N VAL A 104 -5.71 5.10 9.98
CA VAL A 104 -5.57 3.98 10.92
C VAL A 104 -5.33 2.66 10.19
N ALA A 105 -5.95 2.46 9.03
CA ALA A 105 -5.80 1.24 8.25
C ALA A 105 -4.37 1.05 7.69
N ILE A 106 -3.64 2.13 7.43
CA ILE A 106 -2.28 2.04 6.86
C ILE A 106 -1.30 1.32 7.79
N PRO A 107 -1.08 1.75 9.04
CA PRO A 107 -0.16 1.01 9.92
C PRO A 107 -0.62 -0.43 10.14
N ILE A 108 -1.93 -0.68 10.25
CA ILE A 108 -2.48 -2.03 10.37
C ILE A 108 -2.14 -2.86 9.12
N SER A 109 -2.31 -2.31 7.92
CA SER A 109 -1.99 -3.01 6.67
C SER A 109 -0.49 -3.31 6.52
N ILE A 110 0.37 -2.40 6.96
CA ILE A 110 1.83 -2.61 6.98
C ILE A 110 2.20 -3.73 7.96
N LEU A 111 1.63 -3.71 9.18
CA LEU A 111 1.85 -4.76 10.18
C LEU A 111 1.39 -6.12 9.65
N LEU A 112 0.18 -6.19 9.08
CA LEU A 112 -0.35 -7.43 8.48
C LEU A 112 0.52 -7.91 7.31
N THR A 113 0.96 -7.00 6.43
CA THR A 113 1.87 -7.35 5.31
C THR A 113 3.18 -7.93 5.85
N GLY A 114 3.76 -7.33 6.89
CA GLY A 114 4.98 -7.84 7.53
C GLY A 114 4.78 -9.20 8.18
N LEU A 115 3.65 -9.42 8.87
CA LEU A 115 3.32 -10.71 9.47
C LEU A 115 3.10 -11.79 8.38
N VAL A 116 2.38 -11.45 7.31
CA VAL A 116 2.20 -12.38 6.17
C VAL A 116 3.55 -12.70 5.52
N LEU A 117 4.41 -11.69 5.31
CA LEU A 117 5.77 -11.91 4.80
C LEU A 117 6.58 -12.84 5.70
N TRP A 118 6.47 -12.66 7.03
CA TRP A 118 7.14 -13.52 8.00
C TRP A 118 6.63 -14.96 7.92
N VAL A 119 5.31 -15.18 7.91
CA VAL A 119 4.70 -16.52 7.83
C VAL A 119 5.06 -17.20 6.52
N VAL A 120 4.86 -16.51 5.38
CA VAL A 120 5.22 -17.04 4.05
C VAL A 120 6.72 -17.31 3.96
N GLY A 121 7.55 -16.44 4.52
CA GLY A 121 9.01 -16.63 4.59
C GLY A 121 9.40 -17.96 5.27
N LYS A 122 8.65 -18.40 6.30
CA LYS A 122 8.91 -19.70 6.97
C LYS A 122 8.74 -20.91 6.05
N ILE A 123 7.86 -20.82 5.05
CA ILE A 123 7.69 -21.87 4.04
C ILE A 123 8.99 -22.04 3.22
N PHE A 124 9.78 -20.96 3.09
CA PHE A 124 11.04 -20.92 2.37
C PHE A 124 12.25 -20.93 3.32
N GLU A 125 12.09 -21.45 4.54
CA GLU A 125 13.16 -21.59 5.55
C GLU A 125 13.83 -20.27 5.96
N SER A 126 13.11 -19.14 5.85
CA SER A 126 13.61 -17.83 6.23
C SER A 126 13.96 -17.76 7.71
N LYS A 127 15.15 -17.23 8.00
CA LYS A 127 15.63 -16.93 9.36
C LYS A 127 15.10 -15.61 9.91
N GLN A 128 14.35 -14.85 9.12
CA GLN A 128 13.83 -13.54 9.51
C GLN A 128 12.90 -13.64 10.73
N MET A 129 13.04 -12.70 11.67
CA MET A 129 12.11 -12.51 12.77
C MET A 129 10.90 -11.69 12.33
N ALA A 130 9.75 -11.84 13.01
CA ALA A 130 8.54 -11.08 12.70
C ALA A 130 8.78 -9.56 12.74
N ARG A 131 9.52 -9.05 13.74
CA ARG A 131 9.86 -7.62 13.82
C ARG A 131 10.62 -7.11 12.61
N THR A 132 11.56 -7.92 12.09
CA THR A 132 12.36 -7.58 10.91
C THR A 132 11.50 -7.62 9.65
N ALA A 133 10.57 -8.57 9.52
CA ALA A 133 9.62 -8.62 8.42
C ALA A 133 8.69 -7.39 8.41
N ILE A 134 8.25 -6.92 9.57
CA ILE A 134 7.47 -5.69 9.70
C ILE A 134 8.32 -4.46 9.29
N MET A 135 9.58 -4.40 9.70
CA MET A 135 10.51 -3.35 9.25
C MET A 135 10.65 -3.35 7.73
N VAL A 136 10.84 -4.52 7.11
CA VAL A 136 10.89 -4.67 5.64
C VAL A 136 9.58 -4.18 5.00
N ALA A 137 8.43 -4.58 5.52
CA ALA A 137 7.13 -4.14 5.01
C ALA A 137 6.93 -2.63 5.13
N THR A 138 7.46 -2.01 6.20
CA THR A 138 7.38 -0.57 6.43
C THR A 138 8.14 0.20 5.36
N TYR A 139 9.39 -0.15 5.09
CA TYR A 139 10.16 0.49 4.01
C TYR A 139 9.61 0.15 2.62
N ALA A 140 9.16 -1.09 2.41
CA ALA A 140 8.54 -1.50 1.15
C ALA A 140 7.23 -0.74 0.84
N PHE A 141 6.59 -0.12 1.83
CA PHE A 141 5.39 0.70 1.64
C PHE A 141 5.69 2.08 1.03
N VAL A 142 6.93 2.58 1.11
CA VAL A 142 7.31 3.95 0.67
C VAL A 142 6.91 4.24 -0.79
N PRO A 143 7.10 3.36 -1.78
CA PRO A 143 6.62 3.60 -3.14
C PRO A 143 5.11 3.88 -3.23
N ARG A 144 4.29 3.30 -2.35
CA ARG A 144 2.84 3.58 -2.34
C ARG A 144 2.50 4.99 -1.89
N ILE A 145 3.34 5.59 -1.06
CA ILE A 145 3.24 7.03 -0.71
C ILE A 145 3.41 7.87 -1.97
N VAL A 146 4.44 7.55 -2.77
CA VAL A 146 4.66 8.21 -4.07
C VAL A 146 3.46 8.00 -4.99
N GLY A 147 2.91 6.77 -5.04
CA GLY A 147 1.70 6.46 -5.81
C GLY A 147 0.49 7.32 -5.42
N THR A 148 0.33 7.62 -4.13
CA THR A 148 -0.75 8.50 -3.64
C THR A 148 -0.58 9.93 -4.17
N VAL A 149 0.64 10.45 -4.17
CA VAL A 149 0.95 11.77 -4.74
C VAL A 149 0.69 11.78 -6.26
N VAL A 150 1.16 10.75 -6.96
CA VAL A 150 0.92 10.61 -8.42
C VAL A 150 -0.58 10.53 -8.71
N GLY A 151 -1.35 9.79 -7.92
CA GLY A 151 -2.82 9.73 -8.05
C GLY A 151 -3.49 11.09 -7.87
N ALA A 152 -3.04 11.88 -6.90
CA ALA A 152 -3.55 13.25 -6.70
C ALA A 152 -3.20 14.19 -7.88
N ILE A 153 -2.01 14.05 -8.46
CA ILE A 153 -1.59 14.79 -9.66
C ILE A 153 -2.48 14.38 -10.85
N ILE A 154 -2.70 13.08 -11.04
CA ILE A 154 -3.59 12.58 -12.10
C ILE A 154 -5.01 13.17 -11.90
N ALA A 155 -5.55 13.15 -10.67
CA ALA A 155 -6.86 13.71 -10.37
C ALA A 155 -6.95 15.20 -10.72
N TYR A 156 -5.91 15.97 -10.38
CA TYR A 156 -5.85 17.42 -10.64
C TYR A 156 -5.91 17.76 -12.13
N PHE A 157 -5.18 16.99 -12.98
CA PHE A 157 -5.14 17.22 -14.42
C PHE A 157 -6.25 16.49 -15.21
N SER A 158 -7.06 15.65 -14.55
CA SER A 158 -8.13 14.92 -15.20
C SER A 158 -9.38 15.77 -15.33
N ASN A 159 -10.09 15.61 -16.47
CA ASN A 159 -11.44 16.17 -16.59
C ASN A 159 -12.39 15.44 -15.62
N PRO A 160 -13.14 16.15 -14.76
CA PRO A 160 -14.11 15.55 -13.83
C PRO A 160 -15.08 14.57 -14.49
N ASP A 161 -15.54 14.85 -15.72
CA ASP A 161 -16.48 14.00 -16.47
C ASP A 161 -15.88 12.63 -16.85
N ARG A 162 -14.56 12.49 -16.83
CA ARG A 162 -13.83 11.24 -17.12
C ARG A 162 -13.45 10.45 -15.86
N LEU A 163 -13.66 11.03 -14.68
CA LEU A 163 -13.32 10.41 -13.40
C LEU A 163 -14.43 9.46 -12.96
N THR A 164 -14.64 8.38 -13.71
CA THR A 164 -15.70 7.40 -13.48
C THR A 164 -15.40 6.39 -12.36
N GLY A 165 -14.36 6.61 -11.55
CA GLY A 165 -14.04 5.74 -10.41
C GLY A 165 -12.58 5.83 -9.95
N ALA A 166 -12.31 5.30 -8.76
CA ALA A 166 -11.00 5.38 -8.10
C ALA A 166 -9.85 4.73 -8.91
N ALA A 167 -10.13 3.76 -9.79
CA ALA A 167 -9.11 3.15 -10.65
C ALA A 167 -8.50 4.16 -11.64
N ARG A 168 -9.23 5.23 -12.02
CA ARG A 168 -8.78 6.24 -12.99
C ARG A 168 -7.61 7.08 -12.49
N ILE A 169 -7.42 7.19 -11.20
CA ILE A 169 -6.33 7.94 -10.58
C ILE A 169 -5.17 7.04 -10.10
N THR A 170 -5.12 5.80 -10.55
CA THR A 170 -4.04 4.85 -10.24
C THR A 170 -3.19 4.57 -11.48
N VAL A 171 -1.96 4.09 -11.27
CA VAL A 171 -1.09 3.60 -12.36
C VAL A 171 -1.24 2.08 -12.45
N SER A 172 -2.50 1.63 -12.58
CA SER A 172 -2.87 0.22 -12.64
C SER A 172 -3.49 -0.16 -13.99
N LEU A 173 -3.54 -1.46 -14.29
CA LEU A 173 -4.26 -1.93 -15.47
C LEU A 173 -5.76 -1.65 -15.38
N GLY A 174 -6.31 -1.53 -14.18
CA GLY A 174 -7.72 -1.18 -13.95
C GLY A 174 -8.12 0.18 -14.51
N GLN A 175 -7.18 1.13 -14.66
CA GLN A 175 -7.48 2.46 -15.22
C GLN A 175 -7.99 2.43 -16.66
N PHE A 176 -7.67 1.40 -17.41
CA PHE A 176 -8.08 1.26 -18.83
C PHE A 176 -9.44 0.59 -18.99
N LEU A 177 -10.04 0.11 -17.90
CA LEU A 177 -11.28 -0.63 -17.93
C LEU A 177 -12.47 0.28 -17.66
N ASP A 178 -13.62 -0.11 -18.23
CA ASP A 178 -14.91 0.48 -17.90
C ASP A 178 -15.50 -0.27 -16.68
N PRO A 179 -15.65 0.40 -15.52
CA PRO A 179 -16.12 -0.26 -14.30
C PRO A 179 -17.57 -0.77 -14.41
N ASP A 180 -18.39 -0.22 -15.34
CA ASP A 180 -19.78 -0.65 -15.53
C ASP A 180 -19.91 -1.86 -16.47
N LYS A 181 -18.87 -2.14 -17.27
CA LYS A 181 -18.81 -3.27 -18.21
C LYS A 181 -17.90 -4.42 -17.78
N THR A 182 -17.08 -4.18 -16.76
CA THR A 182 -16.08 -5.14 -16.29
C THR A 182 -16.60 -5.83 -15.04
N SER A 183 -16.42 -7.17 -14.94
CA SER A 183 -16.80 -7.86 -13.72
C SER A 183 -16.04 -7.32 -12.49
N PRO A 184 -16.69 -7.21 -11.33
CA PRO A 184 -16.04 -6.67 -10.12
C PRO A 184 -14.75 -7.40 -9.74
N VAL A 185 -14.69 -8.71 -9.93
CA VAL A 185 -13.51 -9.53 -9.64
C VAL A 185 -12.35 -9.18 -10.58
N LEU A 186 -12.62 -9.07 -11.91
CA LEU A 186 -11.61 -8.71 -12.89
C LEU A 186 -11.10 -7.28 -12.63
N MET A 187 -12.00 -6.35 -12.30
CA MET A 187 -11.64 -4.99 -11.92
C MET A 187 -10.72 -4.97 -10.69
N ALA A 188 -11.07 -5.74 -9.63
CA ALA A 188 -10.26 -5.84 -8.41
C ALA A 188 -8.86 -6.39 -8.70
N LEU A 189 -8.75 -7.44 -9.53
CA LEU A 189 -7.46 -8.04 -9.89
C LEU A 189 -6.60 -7.09 -10.73
N LEU A 190 -7.17 -6.46 -11.76
CA LEU A 190 -6.40 -5.58 -12.66
C LEU A 190 -6.04 -4.24 -11.99
N THR A 191 -6.85 -3.74 -11.08
CA THR A 191 -6.47 -2.60 -10.23
C THR A 191 -5.33 -2.96 -9.27
N ARG A 192 -5.19 -4.22 -8.89
CA ARG A 192 -4.08 -4.70 -8.06
C ARG A 192 -2.76 -4.76 -8.83
N VAL A 193 -2.80 -4.93 -10.17
CA VAL A 193 -1.62 -4.83 -11.04
C VAL A 193 -1.31 -3.34 -11.24
N ASP A 194 -0.74 -2.74 -10.23
CA ASP A 194 -0.39 -1.32 -10.11
C ASP A 194 1.12 -1.17 -9.95
N LEU A 195 1.70 -0.16 -10.59
CA LEU A 195 3.15 0.07 -10.62
C LEU A 195 3.75 0.11 -9.21
N PHE A 196 3.14 0.85 -8.29
CA PHE A 196 3.65 1.04 -6.94
C PHE A 196 3.44 -0.19 -6.06
N THR A 197 2.37 -0.96 -6.32
CA THR A 197 2.12 -2.25 -5.66
C THR A 197 3.14 -3.31 -6.13
N LEU A 198 3.46 -3.36 -7.41
CA LEU A 198 4.51 -4.24 -7.94
C LEU A 198 5.88 -3.84 -7.41
N TRP A 199 6.17 -2.55 -7.33
CA TRP A 199 7.42 -2.06 -6.72
C TRP A 199 7.52 -2.45 -5.24
N GLN A 200 6.44 -2.24 -4.46
CA GLN A 200 6.36 -2.73 -3.08
C GLN A 200 6.68 -4.24 -3.01
N THR A 201 6.10 -5.04 -3.91
CA THR A 201 6.33 -6.49 -3.95
C THR A 201 7.79 -6.84 -4.23
N ALA A 202 8.44 -6.12 -5.16
CA ALA A 202 9.87 -6.28 -5.42
C ALA A 202 10.72 -5.94 -4.18
N LEU A 203 10.39 -4.87 -3.46
CA LEU A 203 11.08 -4.50 -2.22
C LEU A 203 10.87 -5.54 -1.10
N LEU A 204 9.68 -6.14 -0.99
CA LEU A 204 9.44 -7.26 -0.06
C LEU A 204 10.32 -8.46 -0.38
N ALA A 205 10.50 -8.79 -1.69
CA ALA A 205 11.38 -9.85 -2.13
C ALA A 205 12.85 -9.55 -1.75
N ILE A 206 13.35 -8.35 -2.05
CA ILE A 206 14.71 -7.93 -1.72
C ILE A 206 14.92 -7.95 -0.20
N GLY A 207 13.97 -7.43 0.57
CA GLY A 207 14.03 -7.43 2.02
C GLY A 207 14.07 -8.84 2.60
N LEU A 208 13.23 -9.76 2.10
CA LEU A 208 13.22 -11.15 2.52
C LEU A 208 14.53 -11.88 2.15
N GLN A 209 15.06 -11.61 0.94
CA GLN A 209 16.35 -12.17 0.52
C GLN A 209 17.48 -11.74 1.46
N VAL A 210 17.56 -10.43 1.77
CA VAL A 210 18.66 -9.85 2.57
C VAL A 210 18.55 -10.30 4.02
N THR A 211 17.39 -10.12 4.65
CA THR A 211 17.22 -10.33 6.10
C THR A 211 16.78 -11.75 6.45
N GLY A 212 16.13 -12.45 5.52
CA GLY A 212 15.69 -13.84 5.68
C GLY A 212 16.75 -14.85 5.27
N LYS A 213 17.83 -14.41 4.57
CA LYS A 213 18.88 -15.27 4.00
C LYS A 213 18.32 -16.35 3.06
N VAL A 214 17.25 -16.02 2.35
CA VAL A 214 16.59 -16.90 1.38
C VAL A 214 17.21 -16.71 -0.01
N SER A 215 17.09 -17.70 -0.87
CA SER A 215 17.55 -17.57 -2.26
C SER A 215 16.76 -16.47 -2.99
N LYS A 216 17.35 -15.87 -4.02
CA LYS A 216 16.69 -14.85 -4.85
C LYS A 216 15.36 -15.38 -5.42
N SER A 217 15.36 -16.59 -5.99
CA SER A 217 14.15 -17.19 -6.57
C SER A 217 13.06 -17.39 -5.50
N SER A 218 13.41 -17.99 -4.36
CA SER A 218 12.46 -18.22 -3.26
C SER A 218 11.88 -16.92 -2.71
N SER A 219 12.70 -15.85 -2.60
CA SER A 219 12.22 -14.56 -2.10
C SER A 219 11.21 -13.89 -3.03
N TYR A 220 11.40 -13.98 -4.35
CA TYR A 220 10.43 -13.45 -5.32
C TYR A 220 9.14 -14.26 -5.35
N ILE A 221 9.21 -15.60 -5.25
CA ILE A 221 8.01 -16.45 -5.14
C ILE A 221 7.26 -16.13 -3.85
N ALA A 222 7.96 -16.01 -2.72
CA ALA A 222 7.36 -15.63 -1.44
C ALA A 222 6.67 -14.25 -1.52
N ALA A 223 7.31 -13.26 -2.11
CA ALA A 223 6.71 -11.92 -2.27
C ALA A 223 5.49 -11.94 -3.21
N ALA A 224 5.51 -12.75 -4.27
CA ALA A 224 4.35 -12.96 -5.13
C ALA A 224 3.18 -13.60 -4.37
N LEU A 225 3.44 -14.57 -3.49
CA LEU A 225 2.43 -15.13 -2.60
C LEU A 225 1.85 -14.08 -1.64
N VAL A 226 2.70 -13.22 -1.04
CA VAL A 226 2.25 -12.10 -0.21
C VAL A 226 1.36 -11.14 -1.02
N TRP A 227 1.72 -10.86 -2.27
CA TRP A 227 0.92 -10.03 -3.17
C TRP A 227 -0.45 -10.66 -3.46
N LEU A 228 -0.51 -11.97 -3.73
CA LEU A 228 -1.75 -12.73 -3.96
C LEU A 228 -2.63 -12.75 -2.71
N ILE A 229 -2.06 -13.05 -1.53
CA ILE A 229 -2.78 -13.02 -0.25
C ILE A 229 -3.36 -11.62 0.01
N GLY A 230 -2.58 -10.58 -0.26
CA GLY A 230 -3.02 -9.20 -0.13
C GLY A 230 -4.12 -8.78 -1.13
N ALA A 231 -4.39 -9.57 -2.19
CA ALA A 231 -5.51 -9.36 -3.11
C ALA A 231 -6.83 -9.93 -2.58
N LEU A 232 -6.77 -10.93 -1.67
CA LEU A 232 -7.95 -11.67 -1.21
C LEU A 232 -9.08 -10.78 -0.67
N PRO A 233 -8.85 -9.76 0.18
CA PRO A 233 -9.93 -8.92 0.68
C PRO A 233 -10.72 -8.22 -0.45
N ALA A 234 -10.02 -7.72 -1.46
CA ALA A 234 -10.65 -7.04 -2.60
C ALA A 234 -11.44 -8.02 -3.47
N VAL A 235 -10.89 -9.20 -3.73
CA VAL A 235 -11.55 -10.25 -4.52
C VAL A 235 -12.78 -10.78 -3.78
N LEU A 236 -12.66 -11.08 -2.48
CA LEU A 236 -13.79 -11.54 -1.66
C LEU A 236 -14.88 -10.47 -1.55
N GLY A 237 -14.52 -9.19 -1.44
CA GLY A 237 -15.48 -8.09 -1.49
C GLY A 237 -16.17 -7.97 -2.84
N ALA A 238 -15.46 -8.25 -3.93
CA ALA A 238 -16.01 -8.23 -5.29
C ALA A 238 -16.96 -9.41 -5.58
N LEU A 239 -16.74 -10.58 -4.97
CA LEU A 239 -17.60 -11.77 -5.10
C LEU A 239 -18.95 -11.63 -4.36
N ARG A 240 -19.06 -10.68 -3.42
CA ARG A 240 -20.29 -10.42 -2.64
C ARG A 240 -21.20 -9.37 -3.27
N ARG A 241 -20.74 -8.78 -4.37
CA ARG A 241 -21.47 -7.77 -5.15
C ARG A 241 -22.13 -8.42 -6.35
#